data_f9d3369c6d83420617c321d056d04551
#
_entry.id   f9d3369c6d83420617c321d056d04551
#
_cell.length_a   1.000
_cell.length_b   1.000
_cell.length_c   1.000
_cell.angle_alpha   90.00
_cell.angle_beta   90.00
_cell.angle_gamma   90.00
#
_symmetry.space_group_name_H-M   'P 1'
#
loop_
_entity.id
_entity.type
_entity.pdbx_description
1 polymer ?
#
loop_
_entity_poly.entity_id
_entity_poly.type
_entity_poly.pdbx_seq_one_letter_code
_entity_poly.pdbx_strand_id
1 'polypeptide(L)'
;MLYTVLKACSGRPVLLLGNIGQPCLDYFEEVTEDTIIVYEMSCHQLAHTNVSPHIAIFLNLYEEHLDYYGTVEKYFEAKSHIAAYQKSGDYFFVGENVPQIDTKAQRTVLHQPKGVHYELKLAGEHNQYDAQFVERVAELLGCEKEAVLKSMADFEGLPHRLQYVGTYRGVRYYDDSISTIPEAAINAAMSIPDAKTVLIGGMDRGINYDLLVAFIREHKEFQFICAYASGKRIFGEVGDCENCVYAEDLE
;
A
#
# COMPACT_ATOMS: atom_id res chain seq x y z
N MET A 1 -0.55 2.48 -9.70
CA MET A 1 -0.38 1.48 -10.76
C MET A 1 -1.68 1.25 -11.55
N LEU A 2 -2.79 0.75 -10.98
CA LEU A 2 -4.03 0.42 -11.72
C LEU A 2 -4.54 1.55 -12.62
N TYR A 3 -4.63 2.78 -12.11
CA TYR A 3 -5.02 3.95 -12.91
C TYR A 3 -4.13 4.13 -14.15
N THR A 4 -2.81 4.07 -13.97
CA THR A 4 -1.84 4.25 -15.06
C THR A 4 -2.01 3.18 -16.15
N VAL A 5 -2.17 1.92 -15.72
CA VAL A 5 -2.39 0.79 -16.64
C VAL A 5 -3.70 0.95 -17.40
N LEU A 6 -4.81 1.20 -16.71
CA LEU A 6 -6.11 1.34 -17.36
C LEU A 6 -6.16 2.55 -18.29
N LYS A 7 -5.52 3.66 -17.92
CA LYS A 7 -5.41 4.84 -18.79
C LYS A 7 -4.63 4.55 -20.09
N ALA A 8 -3.62 3.67 -20.02
CA ALA A 8 -2.84 3.28 -21.17
C ALA A 8 -3.52 2.22 -22.07
N CYS A 9 -4.31 1.31 -21.46
CA CYS A 9 -4.72 0.07 -22.12
C CYS A 9 -6.22 -0.09 -22.36
N SER A 10 -7.09 0.64 -21.63
CA SER A 10 -8.55 0.39 -21.70
C SER A 10 -9.24 1.02 -22.90
N GLY A 11 -8.61 2.01 -23.56
CA GLY A 11 -9.25 2.78 -24.63
C GLY A 11 -10.43 3.66 -24.17
N ARG A 12 -10.67 3.78 -22.86
CA ARG A 12 -11.76 4.53 -22.25
C ARG A 12 -11.22 5.71 -21.44
N PRO A 13 -12.03 6.76 -21.17
CA PRO A 13 -11.67 7.77 -20.18
C PRO A 13 -11.45 7.12 -18.80
N VAL A 14 -10.34 7.46 -18.12
CA VAL A 14 -10.03 6.93 -16.78
C VAL A 14 -9.74 8.09 -15.85
N LEU A 15 -10.40 8.13 -14.70
CA LEU A 15 -10.19 9.10 -13.64
C LEU A 15 -9.64 8.42 -12.38
N LEU A 16 -8.73 9.11 -11.70
CA LEU A 16 -8.21 8.70 -10.39
C LEU A 16 -8.75 9.66 -9.34
N LEU A 17 -9.59 9.17 -8.46
CA LEU A 17 -10.35 9.98 -7.50
C LEU A 17 -10.28 9.37 -6.10
N GLY A 18 -10.78 10.12 -5.12
CA GLY A 18 -10.99 9.65 -3.75
C GLY A 18 -9.95 10.17 -2.76
N ASN A 19 -9.43 9.30 -1.91
CA ASN A 19 -8.46 9.65 -0.85
C ASN A 19 -7.04 9.95 -1.39
N ILE A 20 -6.89 10.14 -2.68
CA ILE A 20 -5.64 10.39 -3.39
C ILE A 20 -5.64 11.75 -4.09
N GLY A 21 -5.84 12.79 -3.33
CA GLY A 21 -5.50 14.15 -3.73
C GLY A 21 -6.57 14.98 -4.41
N GLN A 22 -7.65 14.41 -4.98
CA GLN A 22 -8.66 15.21 -5.68
C GLN A 22 -10.08 14.83 -5.22
N PRO A 23 -10.91 15.81 -4.79
CA PRO A 23 -12.30 15.56 -4.42
C PRO A 23 -13.11 15.04 -5.61
N CYS A 24 -13.86 13.96 -5.40
CA CYS A 24 -14.60 13.33 -6.50
C CYS A 24 -15.70 14.22 -7.11
N LEU A 25 -16.24 15.15 -6.35
CA LEU A 25 -17.31 16.05 -6.81
C LEU A 25 -16.82 17.08 -7.84
N ASP A 26 -15.53 17.40 -7.85
CA ASP A 26 -14.95 18.35 -8.82
C ASP A 26 -14.97 17.78 -10.26
N TYR A 27 -15.09 16.46 -10.39
CA TYR A 27 -15.08 15.75 -11.67
C TYR A 27 -16.47 15.25 -12.10
N PHE A 28 -17.52 15.60 -11.37
CA PHE A 28 -18.87 15.06 -11.63
C PHE A 28 -19.35 15.32 -13.06
N GLU A 29 -19.04 16.48 -13.62
CA GLU A 29 -19.42 16.84 -14.99
C GLU A 29 -18.57 16.13 -16.07
N GLU A 30 -17.41 15.59 -15.72
CA GLU A 30 -16.52 14.86 -16.62
C GLU A 30 -16.87 13.36 -16.73
N VAL A 31 -17.68 12.84 -15.79
CA VAL A 31 -18.04 11.42 -15.75
C VAL A 31 -19.11 11.12 -16.78
N THR A 32 -18.87 10.14 -17.62
CA THR A 32 -19.80 9.56 -18.58
C THR A 32 -20.03 8.09 -18.29
N GLU A 33 -20.97 7.45 -18.97
CA GLU A 33 -21.20 5.98 -18.83
C GLU A 33 -19.99 5.14 -19.22
N ASP A 34 -19.11 5.66 -20.07
CA ASP A 34 -17.88 4.98 -20.49
C ASP A 34 -16.69 5.25 -19.55
N THR A 35 -16.81 6.17 -18.61
CA THR A 35 -15.70 6.54 -17.73
C THR A 35 -15.40 5.46 -16.71
N ILE A 36 -14.13 5.01 -16.66
CA ILE A 36 -13.63 4.16 -15.57
C ILE A 36 -13.13 5.06 -14.45
N ILE A 37 -13.66 4.87 -13.24
CA ILE A 37 -13.20 5.58 -12.05
C ILE A 37 -12.39 4.61 -11.19
N VAL A 38 -11.09 4.87 -11.06
CA VAL A 38 -10.24 4.22 -10.07
C VAL A 38 -10.34 5.05 -8.79
N TYR A 39 -11.05 4.52 -7.79
CA TYR A 39 -11.39 5.26 -6.59
C TYR A 39 -10.68 4.67 -5.37
N GLU A 40 -9.80 5.44 -4.75
CA GLU A 40 -9.20 5.07 -3.48
C GLU A 40 -10.13 5.48 -2.33
N MET A 41 -10.54 4.50 -1.51
CA MET A 41 -11.45 4.72 -0.39
C MET A 41 -10.76 4.47 0.95
N SER A 42 -10.76 5.47 1.81
CA SER A 42 -10.32 5.31 3.19
C SER A 42 -11.34 4.55 4.03
N CYS A 43 -10.91 3.96 5.15
CA CYS A 43 -11.82 3.34 6.12
C CYS A 43 -12.88 4.33 6.63
N HIS A 44 -12.53 5.61 6.81
CA HIS A 44 -13.45 6.65 7.24
C HIS A 44 -14.54 6.93 6.20
N GLN A 45 -14.20 6.97 4.92
CA GLN A 45 -15.19 7.10 3.85
C GLN A 45 -16.10 5.87 3.77
N LEU A 46 -15.51 4.67 3.85
CA LEU A 46 -16.25 3.41 3.81
C LEU A 46 -17.21 3.25 4.99
N ALA A 47 -16.82 3.66 6.21
CA ALA A 47 -17.67 3.56 7.40
C ALA A 47 -19.04 4.24 7.25
N HIS A 48 -19.14 5.25 6.39
CA HIS A 48 -20.33 6.04 6.17
C HIS A 48 -21.03 5.78 4.83
N THR A 49 -20.59 4.74 4.08
CA THR A 49 -21.22 4.37 2.80
C THR A 49 -21.97 3.05 2.92
N ASN A 50 -23.07 2.94 2.20
CA ASN A 50 -23.88 1.73 2.07
C ASN A 50 -23.98 1.27 0.60
N VAL A 51 -22.98 1.64 -0.18
CA VAL A 51 -22.81 1.20 -1.57
C VAL A 51 -21.38 0.69 -1.75
N SER A 52 -21.21 -0.29 -2.62
CA SER A 52 -19.90 -0.83 -2.99
C SER A 52 -19.67 -0.68 -4.48
N PRO A 53 -18.43 -0.54 -4.96
CA PRO A 53 -18.13 -0.43 -6.38
C PRO A 53 -18.41 -1.73 -7.12
N HIS A 54 -18.60 -1.63 -8.43
CA HIS A 54 -18.75 -2.78 -9.32
C HIS A 54 -17.54 -3.74 -9.26
N ILE A 55 -16.34 -3.19 -9.18
CA ILE A 55 -15.10 -3.94 -8.98
C ILE A 55 -14.47 -3.45 -7.69
N ALA A 56 -14.41 -4.30 -6.67
CA ALA A 56 -13.78 -4.03 -5.39
C ALA A 56 -12.42 -4.72 -5.30
N ILE A 57 -11.45 -4.03 -4.70
CA ILE A 57 -10.13 -4.57 -4.36
C ILE A 57 -9.89 -4.35 -2.87
N PHE A 58 -9.48 -5.40 -2.15
CA PHE A 58 -9.04 -5.32 -0.77
C PHE A 58 -7.75 -6.14 -0.61
N LEU A 59 -6.60 -5.47 -0.65
CA LEU A 59 -5.29 -6.10 -0.72
C LEU A 59 -4.92 -6.86 0.55
N ASN A 60 -5.01 -6.19 1.71
CA ASN A 60 -4.59 -6.69 3.01
C ASN A 60 -5.27 -5.93 4.14
N LEU A 61 -5.21 -6.49 5.35
CA LEU A 61 -5.66 -5.85 6.57
C LEU A 61 -4.52 -5.87 7.59
N TYR A 62 -4.08 -4.70 7.99
CA TYR A 62 -3.16 -4.47 9.11
C TYR A 62 -3.86 -3.65 10.19
N GLU A 63 -3.35 -3.72 11.39
CA GLU A 63 -3.83 -2.96 12.53
C GLU A 63 -3.52 -1.46 12.33
N GLU A 64 -4.53 -0.61 12.23
CA GLU A 64 -4.37 0.83 12.06
C GLU A 64 -5.63 1.57 12.56
N HIS A 65 -5.51 2.87 12.85
CA HIS A 65 -6.62 3.72 13.29
C HIS A 65 -7.38 3.24 14.53
N LEU A 66 -6.71 2.53 15.46
CA LEU A 66 -7.33 2.04 16.67
C LEU A 66 -7.71 3.15 17.65
N ASP A 67 -7.05 4.30 17.56
CA ASP A 67 -7.42 5.54 18.25
C ASP A 67 -8.84 6.01 17.90
N TYR A 68 -9.29 5.75 16.68
CA TYR A 68 -10.64 6.11 16.20
C TYR A 68 -11.64 4.94 16.34
N TYR A 69 -11.27 3.75 15.87
CA TYR A 69 -12.17 2.59 15.84
C TYR A 69 -12.20 1.81 17.15
N GLY A 70 -11.18 1.91 17.98
CA GLY A 70 -11.05 1.22 19.26
C GLY A 70 -10.66 -0.25 19.15
N THR A 71 -11.09 -0.98 18.10
CA THR A 71 -10.74 -2.39 17.88
C THR A 71 -10.52 -2.69 16.40
N VAL A 72 -9.74 -3.75 16.12
CA VAL A 72 -9.47 -4.23 14.74
C VAL A 72 -10.77 -4.68 14.06
N GLU A 73 -11.70 -5.29 14.80
CA GLU A 73 -12.97 -5.77 14.28
C GLU A 73 -13.82 -4.61 13.73
N LYS A 74 -13.92 -3.48 14.46
CA LYS A 74 -14.64 -2.29 14.01
C LYS A 74 -13.96 -1.63 12.81
N TYR A 75 -12.62 -1.61 12.82
CA TYR A 75 -11.86 -1.13 11.68
C TYR A 75 -12.08 -2.00 10.44
N PHE A 76 -12.07 -3.33 10.60
CA PHE A 76 -12.39 -4.27 9.54
C PHE A 76 -13.85 -4.13 9.06
N GLU A 77 -14.82 -3.98 9.98
CA GLU A 77 -16.23 -3.73 9.64
C GLU A 77 -16.36 -2.52 8.71
N ALA A 78 -15.73 -1.39 9.06
CA ALA A 78 -15.74 -0.21 8.21
C ALA A 78 -15.14 -0.48 6.81
N LYS A 79 -14.00 -1.16 6.75
CA LYS A 79 -13.34 -1.52 5.48
C LYS A 79 -14.13 -2.53 4.66
N SER A 80 -14.89 -3.42 5.31
CA SER A 80 -15.69 -4.45 4.63
C SER A 80 -16.76 -3.87 3.71
N HIS A 81 -17.20 -2.62 3.97
CA HIS A 81 -18.17 -1.92 3.12
C HIS A 81 -17.70 -1.75 1.67
N ILE A 82 -16.41 -1.92 1.39
CA ILE A 82 -15.90 -1.95 0.01
C ILE A 82 -16.58 -3.06 -0.84
N ALA A 83 -17.02 -4.16 -0.21
CA ALA A 83 -17.62 -5.29 -0.90
C ALA A 83 -18.98 -5.73 -0.33
N ALA A 84 -19.32 -5.35 0.90
CA ALA A 84 -20.52 -5.83 1.61
C ALA A 84 -21.84 -5.51 0.88
N TYR A 85 -21.89 -4.44 0.12
CA TYR A 85 -23.10 -4.00 -0.61
C TYR A 85 -23.06 -4.35 -2.10
N GLN A 86 -22.06 -5.13 -2.55
CA GLN A 86 -22.00 -5.58 -3.94
C GLN A 86 -23.16 -6.51 -4.29
N LYS A 87 -23.51 -6.53 -5.58
CA LYS A 87 -24.62 -7.29 -6.15
C LYS A 87 -24.11 -8.48 -6.95
N SER A 88 -25.03 -9.36 -7.33
CA SER A 88 -24.75 -10.38 -8.32
C SER A 88 -24.31 -9.76 -9.64
N GLY A 89 -23.16 -10.19 -10.15
CA GLY A 89 -22.53 -9.61 -11.34
C GLY A 89 -21.37 -8.63 -11.03
N ASP A 90 -21.20 -8.23 -9.76
CA ASP A 90 -20.02 -7.47 -9.33
C ASP A 90 -18.83 -8.40 -9.06
N TYR A 91 -17.64 -7.82 -8.92
CA TYR A 91 -16.37 -8.54 -8.77
C TYR A 91 -15.64 -8.07 -7.52
N PHE A 92 -15.13 -9.03 -6.75
CA PHE A 92 -14.36 -8.77 -5.55
C PHE A 92 -13.01 -9.49 -5.58
N PHE A 93 -11.93 -8.75 -5.79
CA PHE A 93 -10.57 -9.24 -5.70
C PHE A 93 -10.03 -8.98 -4.29
N VAL A 94 -9.64 -10.03 -3.59
CA VAL A 94 -9.28 -9.94 -2.18
C VAL A 94 -8.01 -10.70 -1.88
N GLY A 95 -7.19 -10.14 -1.00
CA GLY A 95 -5.98 -10.79 -0.51
C GLY A 95 -6.26 -11.93 0.45
N GLU A 96 -5.35 -12.91 0.49
CA GLU A 96 -5.50 -14.13 1.31
C GLU A 96 -5.60 -13.87 2.81
N ASN A 97 -5.03 -12.75 3.30
CA ASN A 97 -5.03 -12.39 4.72
C ASN A 97 -6.23 -11.51 5.14
N VAL A 98 -7.13 -11.20 4.21
CA VAL A 98 -8.35 -10.44 4.53
C VAL A 98 -9.42 -11.38 5.04
N PRO A 99 -10.02 -11.13 6.22
CA PRO A 99 -11.11 -11.93 6.73
C PRO A 99 -12.28 -12.01 5.75
N GLN A 100 -13.12 -13.03 5.90
CA GLN A 100 -14.26 -13.22 5.01
C GLN A 100 -15.25 -12.06 5.14
N ILE A 101 -15.67 -11.52 3.99
CA ILE A 101 -16.74 -10.52 3.87
C ILE A 101 -17.92 -11.21 3.20
N ASP A 102 -19.11 -11.03 3.76
CA ASP A 102 -20.35 -11.47 3.13
C ASP A 102 -20.68 -10.53 1.96
N THR A 103 -20.70 -11.08 0.76
CA THR A 103 -20.95 -10.35 -0.49
C THR A 103 -21.63 -11.23 -1.53
N LYS A 104 -22.40 -10.62 -2.43
CA LYS A 104 -23.01 -11.33 -3.58
C LYS A 104 -22.12 -11.32 -4.83
N ALA A 105 -20.97 -10.65 -4.77
CA ALA A 105 -20.04 -10.54 -5.89
C ALA A 105 -19.33 -11.87 -6.19
N GLN A 106 -18.78 -11.97 -7.39
CA GLN A 106 -17.81 -13.00 -7.73
C GLN A 106 -16.50 -12.72 -6.98
N ARG A 107 -16.25 -13.50 -5.92
CA ARG A 107 -15.06 -13.35 -5.08
C ARG A 107 -13.88 -14.12 -5.64
N THR A 108 -12.76 -13.46 -5.86
CA THR A 108 -11.47 -14.06 -6.23
C THR A 108 -10.43 -13.74 -5.17
N VAL A 109 -9.89 -14.77 -4.52
CA VAL A 109 -8.78 -14.63 -3.56
C VAL A 109 -7.47 -14.69 -4.32
N LEU A 110 -6.61 -13.70 -4.12
CA LEU A 110 -5.26 -13.70 -4.65
C LEU A 110 -4.26 -14.05 -3.55
N HIS A 111 -3.31 -14.91 -3.89
CA HIS A 111 -2.26 -15.40 -3.00
C HIS A 111 -0.92 -14.79 -3.40
N GLN A 112 0.07 -14.86 -2.50
CA GLN A 112 1.43 -14.48 -2.85
C GLN A 112 1.88 -15.21 -4.13
N PRO A 113 2.45 -14.50 -5.11
CA PRO A 113 2.80 -15.09 -6.39
C PRO A 113 3.89 -16.15 -6.22
N LYS A 114 3.58 -17.38 -6.60
CA LYS A 114 4.56 -18.46 -6.63
C LYS A 114 5.01 -18.69 -8.07
N GLY A 115 6.25 -18.31 -8.37
CA GLY A 115 6.84 -18.53 -9.70
C GLY A 115 6.38 -17.56 -10.80
N VAL A 116 5.59 -16.57 -10.49
CA VAL A 116 5.28 -15.45 -11.38
C VAL A 116 6.07 -14.25 -10.91
N HIS A 117 6.81 -13.64 -11.82
CA HIS A 117 7.58 -12.42 -11.53
C HIS A 117 7.24 -11.38 -12.59
N TYR A 118 6.73 -10.23 -12.12
CA TYR A 118 6.49 -9.08 -12.97
C TYR A 118 7.76 -8.23 -13.08
N GLU A 119 8.09 -7.80 -14.27
CA GLU A 119 9.15 -6.81 -14.47
C GLU A 119 8.64 -5.45 -13.98
N LEU A 120 9.03 -5.05 -12.78
CA LEU A 120 8.63 -3.79 -12.17
C LEU A 120 9.86 -2.96 -11.81
N LYS A 121 9.76 -1.63 -11.94
CA LYS A 121 10.73 -0.70 -11.36
C LYS A 121 10.60 -0.62 -9.82
N LEU A 122 9.47 -1.06 -9.30
CA LEU A 122 9.17 -1.06 -7.87
C LEU A 122 9.87 -2.22 -7.17
N ALA A 123 10.59 -1.93 -6.10
CA ALA A 123 11.21 -2.95 -5.27
C ALA A 123 10.20 -3.61 -4.33
N GLY A 124 10.44 -4.89 -3.99
CA GLY A 124 9.74 -5.62 -2.95
C GLY A 124 8.63 -6.56 -3.42
N GLU A 125 8.52 -7.68 -2.71
CA GLU A 125 7.54 -8.74 -2.98
C GLU A 125 6.08 -8.27 -2.87
N HIS A 126 5.81 -7.28 -2.00
CA HIS A 126 4.48 -6.68 -1.89
C HIS A 126 4.04 -6.01 -3.20
N ASN A 127 4.96 -5.39 -3.97
CA ASN A 127 4.63 -4.83 -5.27
C ASN A 127 4.36 -5.93 -6.31
N GLN A 128 5.04 -7.08 -6.22
CA GLN A 128 4.73 -8.26 -7.03
C GLN A 128 3.32 -8.78 -6.73
N TYR A 129 2.97 -8.77 -5.44
CA TYR A 129 1.62 -9.17 -5.01
C TYR A 129 0.55 -8.21 -5.51
N ASP A 130 0.75 -6.91 -5.36
CA ASP A 130 -0.20 -5.87 -5.81
C ASP A 130 -0.38 -5.87 -7.33
N ALA A 131 0.67 -6.19 -8.08
CA ALA A 131 0.65 -6.28 -9.54
C ALA A 131 -0.36 -7.30 -10.05
N GLN A 132 -0.60 -8.41 -9.34
CA GLN A 132 -1.61 -9.40 -9.71
C GLN A 132 -3.02 -8.81 -9.74
N PHE A 133 -3.35 -7.95 -8.76
CA PHE A 133 -4.66 -7.29 -8.72
C PHE A 133 -4.84 -6.37 -9.92
N VAL A 134 -3.78 -5.68 -10.31
CA VAL A 134 -3.78 -4.81 -11.50
C VAL A 134 -4.02 -5.64 -12.75
N GLU A 135 -3.28 -6.74 -12.94
CA GLU A 135 -3.44 -7.64 -14.10
C GLU A 135 -4.87 -8.19 -14.17
N ARG A 136 -5.42 -8.69 -13.03
CA ARG A 136 -6.76 -9.27 -13.00
C ARG A 136 -7.86 -8.27 -13.31
N VAL A 137 -7.77 -7.05 -12.80
CA VAL A 137 -8.76 -6.00 -13.13
C VAL A 137 -8.64 -5.56 -14.58
N ALA A 138 -7.42 -5.40 -15.10
CA ALA A 138 -7.20 -5.04 -16.48
C ALA A 138 -7.70 -6.13 -17.46
N GLU A 139 -7.46 -7.41 -17.16
CA GLU A 139 -7.99 -8.57 -17.89
C GLU A 139 -9.53 -8.56 -17.90
N LEU A 140 -10.16 -8.35 -16.73
CA LEU A 140 -11.62 -8.26 -16.62
C LEU A 140 -12.20 -7.13 -17.50
N LEU A 141 -11.47 -6.03 -17.63
CA LEU A 141 -11.86 -4.87 -18.47
C LEU A 141 -11.47 -5.01 -19.94
N GLY A 142 -10.93 -6.17 -20.35
CA GLY A 142 -10.60 -6.49 -21.74
C GLY A 142 -9.31 -5.87 -22.26
N CYS A 143 -8.40 -5.45 -21.37
CA CYS A 143 -7.10 -4.92 -21.77
C CYS A 143 -6.18 -6.03 -22.29
N GLU A 144 -5.42 -5.73 -23.35
CA GLU A 144 -4.44 -6.66 -23.92
C GLU A 144 -3.29 -6.90 -22.93
N LYS A 145 -2.97 -8.17 -22.67
CA LYS A 145 -2.00 -8.59 -21.64
C LYS A 145 -0.62 -7.96 -21.84
N GLU A 146 -0.10 -7.92 -23.05
CA GLU A 146 1.24 -7.36 -23.35
C GLU A 146 1.28 -5.87 -23.03
N ALA A 147 0.23 -5.12 -23.36
CA ALA A 147 0.10 -3.69 -23.05
C ALA A 147 0.02 -3.44 -21.53
N VAL A 148 -0.70 -4.31 -20.81
CA VAL A 148 -0.79 -4.26 -19.33
C VAL A 148 0.59 -4.46 -18.71
N LEU A 149 1.29 -5.55 -19.07
CA LEU A 149 2.61 -5.86 -18.51
C LEU A 149 3.64 -4.76 -18.82
N LYS A 150 3.62 -4.22 -20.03
CA LYS A 150 4.47 -3.10 -20.41
C LYS A 150 4.18 -1.85 -19.57
N SER A 151 2.90 -1.49 -19.41
CA SER A 151 2.51 -0.31 -18.61
C SER A 151 2.86 -0.47 -17.13
N MET A 152 2.80 -1.71 -16.60
CA MET A 152 3.24 -2.03 -15.23
C MET A 152 4.76 -1.87 -15.09
N ALA A 153 5.54 -2.37 -16.06
CA ALA A 153 6.99 -2.26 -16.08
C ALA A 153 7.48 -0.79 -16.17
N ASP A 154 6.72 0.06 -16.85
CA ASP A 154 7.04 1.48 -17.00
C ASP A 154 6.64 2.33 -15.77
N PHE A 155 5.82 1.79 -14.85
CA PHE A 155 5.32 2.51 -13.70
C PHE A 155 6.43 2.81 -12.68
N GLU A 156 6.66 4.09 -12.38
CA GLU A 156 7.77 4.55 -11.53
C GLU A 156 7.45 4.60 -10.04
N GLY A 157 6.23 4.26 -9.62
CA GLY A 157 5.79 4.35 -8.25
C GLY A 157 5.14 5.69 -7.88
N LEU A 158 4.94 5.88 -6.59
CA LEU A 158 4.43 7.13 -6.02
C LEU A 158 5.56 7.86 -5.29
N PRO A 159 5.53 9.20 -5.27
CA PRO A 159 6.45 9.97 -4.43
C PRO A 159 6.39 9.50 -2.97
N HIS A 160 7.54 9.48 -2.31
CA HIS A 160 7.69 9.12 -0.90
C HIS A 160 7.30 7.66 -0.54
N ARG A 161 7.16 6.75 -1.54
CA ARG A 161 6.88 5.33 -1.30
C ARG A 161 7.96 4.47 -1.95
N LEU A 162 8.96 4.07 -1.16
CA LEU A 162 10.19 3.41 -1.62
C LEU A 162 10.79 4.08 -2.86
N GLN A 163 10.64 5.39 -2.95
CA GLN A 163 11.06 6.18 -4.09
C GLN A 163 12.59 6.23 -4.15
N TYR A 164 13.16 5.79 -5.27
CA TYR A 164 14.57 6.03 -5.52
C TYR A 164 14.84 7.52 -5.75
N VAL A 165 15.60 8.14 -4.85
CA VAL A 165 15.92 9.58 -4.89
C VAL A 165 17.16 9.86 -5.73
N GLY A 166 18.15 8.97 -5.68
CA GLY A 166 19.39 9.14 -6.41
C GLY A 166 20.58 8.42 -5.78
N THR A 167 21.74 8.51 -6.46
CA THR A 167 23.01 8.01 -5.94
C THR A 167 23.94 9.19 -5.67
N TYR A 168 24.35 9.34 -4.42
CA TYR A 168 25.27 10.40 -3.98
C TYR A 168 26.51 9.77 -3.36
N ARG A 169 27.68 10.08 -3.87
CA ARG A 169 28.98 9.53 -3.42
C ARG A 169 29.00 7.98 -3.37
N GLY A 170 28.32 7.32 -4.32
CA GLY A 170 28.24 5.85 -4.38
C GLY A 170 27.18 5.23 -3.46
N VAL A 171 26.45 6.01 -2.68
CA VAL A 171 25.35 5.54 -1.83
C VAL A 171 24.02 5.83 -2.52
N ARG A 172 23.16 4.80 -2.62
CA ARG A 172 21.80 4.92 -3.14
C ARG A 172 20.85 5.34 -2.01
N TYR A 173 19.99 6.32 -2.28
CA TYR A 173 19.01 6.84 -1.35
C TYR A 173 17.60 6.53 -1.83
N TYR A 174 16.77 6.10 -0.90
CA TYR A 174 15.36 5.82 -1.12
C TYR A 174 14.53 6.58 -0.08
N ASP A 175 13.39 7.13 -0.50
CA ASP A 175 12.44 7.84 0.35
C ASP A 175 11.17 7.00 0.51
N ASP A 176 10.85 6.66 1.76
CA ASP A 176 9.64 5.95 2.15
C ASP A 176 8.92 6.67 3.29
N SER A 177 9.02 8.00 3.31
CA SER A 177 8.52 8.85 4.41
C SER A 177 7.01 8.82 4.61
N ILE A 178 6.24 8.26 3.66
CA ILE A 178 4.80 8.05 3.80
C ILE A 178 4.45 6.78 4.61
N SER A 179 5.42 5.92 4.89
CA SER A 179 5.22 4.72 5.71
C SER A 179 4.98 5.08 7.16
N THR A 180 3.88 4.57 7.72
CA THR A 180 3.40 4.94 9.06
C THR A 180 3.32 3.78 10.05
N ILE A 181 3.57 2.55 9.59
CA ILE A 181 3.48 1.32 10.40
C ILE A 181 4.81 0.55 10.42
N PRO A 182 5.09 -0.21 11.49
CA PRO A 182 6.30 -1.01 11.64
C PRO A 182 6.58 -1.95 10.46
N GLU A 183 5.55 -2.63 9.98
CA GLU A 183 5.62 -3.58 8.86
C GLU A 183 6.13 -2.91 7.58
N ALA A 184 5.74 -1.66 7.34
CA ALA A 184 6.19 -0.91 6.17
C ALA A 184 7.69 -0.61 6.26
N ALA A 185 8.19 -0.17 7.42
CA ALA A 185 9.62 0.08 7.63
C ALA A 185 10.47 -1.20 7.47
N ILE A 186 9.98 -2.34 7.97
CA ILE A 186 10.61 -3.65 7.81
C ILE A 186 10.64 -4.04 6.33
N ASN A 187 9.49 -3.93 5.65
CA ASN A 187 9.39 -4.24 4.23
C ASN A 187 10.30 -3.34 3.38
N ALA A 188 10.42 -2.06 3.73
CA ALA A 188 11.34 -1.14 3.05
C ALA A 188 12.79 -1.60 3.18
N ALA A 189 13.24 -1.91 4.40
CA ALA A 189 14.59 -2.40 4.66
C ALA A 189 14.90 -3.68 3.87
N MET A 190 13.97 -4.64 3.86
CA MET A 190 14.14 -5.95 3.22
C MET A 190 13.97 -5.90 1.68
N SER A 191 13.26 -4.91 1.16
CA SER A 191 12.96 -4.82 -0.28
C SER A 191 14.09 -4.22 -1.11
N ILE A 192 14.99 -3.44 -0.48
CA ILE A 192 16.05 -2.76 -1.19
C ILE A 192 17.33 -3.61 -1.14
N PRO A 193 17.80 -4.13 -2.28
CA PRO A 193 19.03 -4.91 -2.32
C PRO A 193 20.20 -4.10 -1.76
N ASP A 194 20.99 -4.72 -0.87
CA ASP A 194 22.18 -4.13 -0.23
C ASP A 194 21.88 -2.90 0.65
N ALA A 195 20.64 -2.72 1.13
CA ALA A 195 20.37 -1.71 2.14
C ALA A 195 21.29 -1.88 3.34
N LYS A 196 21.81 -0.75 3.86
CA LYS A 196 22.74 -0.75 5.00
C LYS A 196 22.23 0.11 6.13
N THR A 197 21.63 1.23 5.83
CA THR A 197 21.17 2.20 6.83
C THR A 197 19.68 2.48 6.64
N VAL A 198 18.96 2.40 7.73
CA VAL A 198 17.52 2.70 7.79
C VAL A 198 17.30 3.84 8.77
N LEU A 199 16.78 4.96 8.26
CA LEU A 199 16.36 6.09 9.09
C LEU A 199 14.89 5.91 9.45
N ILE A 200 14.58 5.91 10.75
CA ILE A 200 13.23 5.69 11.28
C ILE A 200 12.87 6.82 12.23
N GLY A 201 11.69 7.42 12.02
CA GLY A 201 11.23 8.44 12.93
C GLY A 201 10.11 9.29 12.35
N GLY A 202 9.53 10.10 13.22
CA GLY A 202 8.43 11.00 12.88
C GLY A 202 7.55 11.27 14.10
N MET A 203 6.27 11.55 13.85
CA MET A 203 5.27 11.72 14.90
C MET A 203 4.97 10.36 15.56
N ASP A 204 4.94 10.33 16.89
CA ASP A 204 4.49 9.12 17.62
C ASP A 204 2.96 9.07 17.65
N ARG A 205 2.41 8.02 17.06
CA ARG A 205 0.96 7.76 17.00
C ARG A 205 0.48 6.76 18.05
N GLY A 206 1.33 6.38 18.99
CA GLY A 206 1.01 5.43 20.06
C GLY A 206 0.82 3.98 19.61
N ILE A 207 1.24 3.65 18.38
CA ILE A 207 1.15 2.27 17.86
C ILE A 207 2.16 1.34 18.53
N ASN A 208 1.95 0.03 18.43
CA ASN A 208 2.87 -0.97 18.93
C ASN A 208 4.09 -1.10 18.01
N TYR A 209 5.30 -1.06 18.58
CA TYR A 209 6.57 -1.21 17.85
C TYR A 209 7.27 -2.54 18.10
N ASP A 210 6.69 -3.49 18.85
CA ASP A 210 7.35 -4.74 19.24
C ASP A 210 7.96 -5.49 18.06
N LEU A 211 7.24 -5.53 16.92
CA LEU A 211 7.71 -6.19 15.70
C LEU A 211 8.97 -5.51 15.14
N LEU A 212 8.98 -4.18 15.08
CA LEU A 212 10.13 -3.42 14.60
C LEU A 212 11.31 -3.47 15.57
N VAL A 213 11.03 -3.44 16.87
CA VAL A 213 12.04 -3.60 17.92
C VAL A 213 12.71 -4.97 17.84
N ALA A 214 11.94 -6.04 17.63
CA ALA A 214 12.47 -7.38 17.42
C ALA A 214 13.33 -7.42 16.15
N PHE A 215 12.84 -6.86 15.04
CA PHE A 215 13.57 -6.79 13.78
C PHE A 215 14.93 -6.07 13.92
N ILE A 216 14.96 -4.91 14.57
CA ILE A 216 16.20 -4.15 14.83
C ILE A 216 17.22 -4.99 15.63
N ARG A 217 16.73 -5.72 16.64
CA ARG A 217 17.60 -6.57 17.47
C ARG A 217 18.17 -7.78 16.73
N GLU A 218 17.42 -8.34 15.79
CA GLU A 218 17.78 -9.56 15.07
C GLU A 218 18.64 -9.27 13.83
N HIS A 219 18.42 -8.15 13.13
CA HIS A 219 19.04 -7.82 11.85
C HIS A 219 20.25 -6.89 11.99
N LYS A 220 21.39 -7.47 12.35
CA LYS A 220 22.67 -6.75 12.58
C LYS A 220 23.35 -6.28 11.30
N GLU A 221 22.89 -6.74 10.14
CA GLU A 221 23.36 -6.30 8.83
C GLU A 221 22.90 -4.86 8.47
N PHE A 222 21.88 -4.35 9.16
CA PHE A 222 21.41 -2.96 9.04
C PHE A 222 21.91 -2.09 10.19
N GLN A 223 22.17 -0.83 9.88
CA GLN A 223 22.34 0.24 10.85
C GLN A 223 21.05 1.05 10.92
N PHE A 224 20.47 1.18 12.10
CA PHE A 224 19.26 1.96 12.32
C PHE A 224 19.61 3.31 12.96
N ILE A 225 19.04 4.39 12.39
CA ILE A 225 19.09 5.74 12.94
C ILE A 225 17.67 6.11 13.33
N CYS A 226 17.41 6.19 14.61
CA CYS A 226 16.12 6.60 15.15
C CYS A 226 16.10 8.10 15.40
N ALA A 227 15.08 8.82 14.89
CA ALA A 227 14.98 10.27 15.04
C ALA A 227 13.55 10.69 15.42
N TYR A 228 13.40 11.89 15.90
CA TYR A 228 12.11 12.48 16.30
C TYR A 228 11.35 11.68 17.38
N ALA A 229 10.07 11.97 17.59
CA ALA A 229 9.28 11.44 18.71
C ALA A 229 9.10 9.92 18.66
N SER A 230 8.67 9.37 17.53
CA SER A 230 8.54 7.91 17.39
C SER A 230 9.88 7.20 17.44
N GLY A 231 10.92 7.77 16.79
CA GLY A 231 12.27 7.23 16.86
C GLY A 231 12.85 7.21 18.27
N LYS A 232 12.60 8.24 19.07
CA LYS A 232 13.01 8.27 20.48
C LYS A 232 12.38 7.14 21.30
N ARG A 233 11.10 6.86 21.06
CA ARG A 233 10.41 5.76 21.72
C ARG A 233 10.92 4.41 21.26
N ILE A 234 11.07 4.19 19.94
CA ILE A 234 11.63 2.95 19.37
C ILE A 234 13.04 2.70 19.94
N PHE A 235 13.91 3.70 19.94
CA PHE A 235 15.26 3.58 20.51
C PHE A 235 15.24 3.19 21.98
N GLY A 236 14.33 3.80 22.78
CA GLY A 236 14.15 3.45 24.20
C GLY A 236 13.68 2.00 24.39
N GLU A 237 12.75 1.53 23.56
CA GLU A 237 12.25 0.15 23.57
C GLU A 237 13.28 -0.87 23.07
N VAL A 238 14.11 -0.51 22.08
CA VAL A 238 15.21 -1.34 21.57
C VAL A 238 16.27 -1.56 22.67
N GLY A 239 16.54 -0.54 23.47
CA GLY A 239 17.56 -0.60 24.52
C GLY A 239 18.98 -0.62 23.97
N ASP A 240 19.89 -1.27 24.71
CA ASP A 240 21.31 -1.35 24.34
C ASP A 240 21.50 -2.29 23.14
N CYS A 241 21.77 -1.68 21.97
CA CYS A 241 21.85 -2.38 20.69
C CYS A 241 22.86 -1.68 19.77
N GLU A 242 23.93 -2.38 19.42
CA GLU A 242 25.09 -1.82 18.69
C GLU A 242 24.73 -1.24 17.31
N ASN A 243 23.69 -1.75 16.66
CA ASN A 243 23.26 -1.33 15.33
C ASN A 243 22.11 -0.33 15.35
N CYS A 244 21.81 0.29 16.51
CA CYS A 244 20.78 1.29 16.63
C CYS A 244 21.31 2.53 17.38
N VAL A 245 21.11 3.71 16.79
CA VAL A 245 21.51 4.98 17.38
C VAL A 245 20.33 5.95 17.38
N TYR A 246 20.32 6.88 18.33
CA TYR A 246 19.36 7.97 18.35
C TYR A 246 20.01 9.27 17.90
N ALA A 247 19.36 9.98 16.99
CA ALA A 247 19.70 11.33 16.57
C ALA A 247 18.52 12.26 16.90
N GLU A 248 18.79 13.40 17.53
CA GLU A 248 17.74 14.33 17.94
C GLU A 248 17.10 15.01 16.73
N ASP A 249 17.92 15.31 15.75
CA ASP A 249 17.56 15.88 14.45
C ASP A 249 18.44 15.28 13.33
N LEU A 250 18.30 15.80 12.14
CA LEU A 250 19.05 15.37 10.94
C LEU A 250 20.14 16.38 10.53
N GLU A 251 20.47 17.37 11.38
CA GLU A 251 21.53 18.35 11.14
C GLU A 251 22.92 17.85 11.55
#